data_bbdf0db76280aa3c07eb44c7cceabe91
#
_entry.id   bbdf0db76280aa3c07eb44c7cceabe91
#
_cell.length_a   1.000
_cell.length_b   1.000
_cell.length_c   1.000
_cell.angle_alpha   90.00
_cell.angle_beta   90.00
_cell.angle_gamma   90.00
#
_symmetry.space_group_name_H-M   'P 1'
#
loop_
_entity.id
_entity.type
_entity.pdbx_description
1 polymer ?
#
loop_
_entity_poly.entity_id
_entity_poly.type
_entity_poly.pdbx_seq_one_letter_code
_entity_poly.pdbx_strand_id
1 'polypeptide(L)'
;VEVILHPVMTHTIDRDVDIAISHATSSMMQCYVFDVNGLGAGGNGQSCVFDPSGRALYRGDATEQIIPIEIDMEQVSRSRDRGIRGLGQMSKAFRDRPANFPVYEKGFDTGYLDSLGPLATPRRVDEAPPANVKTLPVRRSFVK
;
A
#
# COMPACT_ATOMS: atom_id res chain seq x y z
N VAL A 1 -4.24 13.12 -3.08
CA VAL A 1 -5.19 12.01 -2.85
C VAL A 1 -5.80 12.17 -1.46
N GLU A 2 -7.11 12.15 -1.35
CA GLU A 2 -7.86 12.25 -0.08
C GLU A 2 -8.55 10.94 0.28
N VAL A 3 -8.90 10.17 -0.75
CA VAL A 3 -9.51 8.84 -0.64
C VAL A 3 -8.78 7.88 -1.56
N ILE A 4 -8.41 6.73 -1.03
CA ILE A 4 -7.88 5.60 -1.80
C ILE A 4 -8.96 4.52 -1.83
N LEU A 5 -9.38 4.15 -3.03
CA LEU A 5 -10.17 2.95 -3.26
C LEU A 5 -9.22 1.84 -3.68
N HIS A 6 -9.12 0.81 -2.87
CA HIS A 6 -8.18 -0.30 -3.02
C HIS A 6 -8.95 -1.62 -3.20
N PRO A 7 -9.44 -1.92 -4.41
CA PRO A 7 -10.06 -3.20 -4.69
C PRO A 7 -8.97 -4.28 -4.80
N VAL A 8 -9.13 -5.35 -4.04
CA VAL A 8 -8.18 -6.46 -3.97
C VAL A 8 -8.87 -7.81 -4.06
N MET A 9 -8.08 -8.84 -4.29
CA MET A 9 -8.52 -10.23 -4.31
C MET A 9 -7.49 -11.07 -3.54
N THR A 10 -7.45 -10.90 -2.23
CA THR A 10 -6.48 -11.57 -1.37
C THR A 10 -7.04 -12.74 -0.61
N HIS A 11 -6.23 -13.77 -0.51
CA HIS A 11 -6.49 -15.00 0.21
C HIS A 11 -6.15 -14.91 1.70
N THR A 12 -6.43 -15.99 2.40
CA THR A 12 -6.36 -16.12 3.85
C THR A 12 -5.02 -15.73 4.48
N ILE A 13 -3.89 -16.09 3.86
CA ILE A 13 -2.56 -15.85 4.44
C ILE A 13 -2.14 -14.40 4.34
N ASP A 14 -2.50 -13.77 3.23
CA ASP A 14 -2.04 -12.42 2.90
C ASP A 14 -2.99 -11.32 3.39
N ARG A 15 -4.22 -11.69 3.75
CA ARG A 15 -5.27 -10.71 4.07
C ARG A 15 -4.93 -9.85 5.29
N ASP A 16 -4.36 -10.41 6.32
CA ASP A 16 -3.97 -9.65 7.52
C ASP A 16 -2.85 -8.65 7.19
N VAL A 17 -1.95 -9.01 6.28
CA VAL A 17 -0.89 -8.12 5.81
C VAL A 17 -1.46 -6.97 5.00
N ASP A 18 -2.38 -7.23 4.09
CA ASP A 18 -3.07 -6.19 3.30
C ASP A 18 -3.82 -5.21 4.19
N ILE A 19 -4.56 -5.71 5.17
CA ILE A 19 -5.27 -4.88 6.15
C ILE A 19 -4.29 -4.01 6.94
N ALA A 20 -3.15 -4.57 7.36
CA ALA A 20 -2.13 -3.83 8.07
C ALA A 20 -1.51 -2.72 7.18
N ILE A 21 -1.26 -3.00 5.90
CA ILE A 21 -0.77 -2.03 4.93
C ILE A 21 -1.79 -0.92 4.72
N SER A 22 -3.06 -1.25 4.52
CA SER A 22 -4.14 -0.27 4.33
C SER A 22 -4.31 0.62 5.56
N HIS A 23 -4.23 0.04 6.76
CA HIS A 23 -4.25 0.77 8.03
C HIS A 23 -3.05 1.74 8.15
N ALA A 24 -1.84 1.25 7.91
CA ALA A 24 -0.65 2.08 7.95
C ALA A 24 -0.70 3.20 6.91
N THR A 25 -1.14 2.89 5.68
CA THR A 25 -1.28 3.85 4.60
C THR A 25 -2.23 4.98 4.97
N SER A 26 -3.39 4.67 5.56
CA SER A 26 -4.36 5.69 5.95
C SER A 26 -3.78 6.71 6.93
N SER A 27 -3.02 6.24 7.92
CA SER A 27 -2.39 7.10 8.92
C SER A 27 -1.21 7.87 8.35
N MET A 28 -0.33 7.22 7.59
CA MET A 28 0.89 7.82 7.05
C MET A 28 0.58 8.86 5.97
N MET A 29 -0.38 8.57 5.10
CA MET A 29 -0.78 9.46 4.00
C MET A 29 -1.90 10.42 4.40
N GLN A 30 -2.46 10.25 5.61
CA GLN A 30 -3.54 11.07 6.16
C GLN A 30 -4.71 11.17 5.17
N CYS A 31 -5.21 10.02 4.75
CA CYS A 31 -6.31 9.88 3.80
C CYS A 31 -7.24 8.72 4.21
N TYR A 32 -8.45 8.71 3.65
CA TYR A 32 -9.32 7.53 3.77
C TYR A 32 -8.79 6.40 2.90
N VAL A 33 -8.83 5.17 3.41
CA VAL A 33 -8.54 3.97 2.63
C VAL A 33 -9.71 3.01 2.71
N PHE A 34 -10.31 2.73 1.57
CA PHE A 34 -11.34 1.72 1.37
C PHE A 34 -10.68 0.49 0.76
N ASP A 35 -10.38 -0.48 1.57
CA ASP A 35 -9.81 -1.75 1.17
C ASP A 35 -10.95 -2.75 0.97
N VAL A 36 -11.29 -3.01 -0.28
CA VAL A 36 -12.44 -3.81 -0.68
C VAL A 36 -11.97 -5.14 -1.25
N ASN A 37 -12.04 -6.19 -0.46
CA ASN A 37 -11.64 -7.51 -0.88
C ASN A 37 -12.83 -8.31 -1.43
N GLY A 38 -12.59 -9.01 -2.53
CA GLY A 38 -13.59 -9.88 -3.13
C GLY A 38 -13.99 -11.07 -2.26
N LEU A 39 -15.14 -11.64 -2.57
CA LEU A 39 -15.62 -12.93 -2.01
C LEU A 39 -15.66 -13.98 -3.13
N GLY A 40 -15.31 -15.20 -2.81
CA GLY A 40 -15.20 -16.28 -3.79
C GLY A 40 -14.01 -16.08 -4.76
N ALA A 41 -13.86 -16.95 -5.72
CA ALA A 41 -12.84 -16.87 -6.79
C ALA A 41 -11.41 -16.48 -6.34
N GLY A 42 -11.09 -16.64 -5.06
CA GLY A 42 -9.78 -16.32 -4.49
C GLY A 42 -9.77 -15.29 -3.39
N GLY A 43 -10.82 -14.50 -3.22
CA GLY A 43 -10.95 -13.56 -2.11
C GLY A 43 -11.64 -14.18 -0.90
N ASN A 44 -11.29 -13.72 0.29
CA ASN A 44 -11.89 -14.19 1.55
C ASN A 44 -12.70 -13.09 2.27
N GLY A 45 -13.07 -12.01 1.58
CA GLY A 45 -13.80 -10.90 2.19
C GLY A 45 -12.93 -10.09 3.15
N GLN A 46 -13.48 -9.80 4.33
CA GLN A 46 -12.82 -9.01 5.37
C GLN A 46 -12.43 -7.59 4.88
N SER A 47 -13.30 -6.99 4.06
CA SER A 47 -13.12 -5.60 3.62
C SER A 47 -13.04 -4.65 4.81
N CYS A 48 -12.27 -3.59 4.71
CA CYS A 48 -12.14 -2.63 5.79
C CYS A 48 -12.05 -1.19 5.27
N VAL A 49 -12.40 -0.24 6.14
CA VAL A 49 -12.29 1.18 5.86
C VAL A 49 -11.59 1.86 7.02
N PHE A 50 -10.58 2.65 6.71
CA PHE A 50 -9.81 3.42 7.68
C PHE A 50 -9.95 4.92 7.39
N ASP A 51 -10.06 5.69 8.47
CA ASP A 51 -10.05 7.15 8.41
C ASP A 51 -8.61 7.73 8.37
N PRO A 52 -8.42 9.03 8.09
CA PRO A 52 -7.11 9.66 8.02
C PRO A 52 -6.28 9.59 9.32
N SER A 53 -6.87 9.19 10.44
CA SER A 53 -6.16 8.97 11.71
C SER A 53 -5.78 7.51 11.95
N GLY A 54 -6.06 6.62 11.01
CA GLY A 54 -5.86 5.18 11.16
C GLY A 54 -6.94 4.47 11.96
N ARG A 55 -8.05 5.13 12.30
CA ARG A 55 -9.16 4.46 12.99
C ARG A 55 -9.95 3.64 11.99
N ALA A 56 -10.24 2.38 12.32
CA ALA A 56 -11.16 1.59 11.54
C ALA A 56 -12.60 2.11 11.69
N LEU A 57 -13.18 2.55 10.58
CA LEU A 57 -14.59 2.91 10.50
C LEU A 57 -15.44 1.66 10.27
N TYR A 58 -14.89 0.70 9.56
CA TYR A 58 -15.54 -0.56 9.26
C TYR A 58 -14.52 -1.70 9.17
N ARG A 59 -14.91 -2.87 9.65
CA ARG A 59 -14.24 -4.14 9.40
C ARG A 59 -15.31 -5.19 9.11
N GLY A 60 -15.26 -5.74 7.91
CA GLY A 60 -16.15 -6.80 7.46
C GLY A 60 -15.69 -8.18 7.89
N ASP A 61 -16.56 -9.13 7.66
CA ASP A 61 -16.31 -10.56 7.76
C ASP A 61 -16.23 -11.21 6.35
N ALA A 62 -16.40 -12.51 6.27
CA ALA A 62 -16.39 -13.26 5.02
C ALA A 62 -17.78 -13.37 4.37
N THR A 63 -18.68 -12.41 4.61
CA THR A 63 -20.02 -12.37 4.03
C THR A 63 -20.19 -11.22 3.05
N GLU A 64 -21.09 -11.38 2.08
CA GLU A 64 -21.44 -10.30 1.15
C GLU A 64 -22.25 -9.23 1.88
N GLN A 65 -21.81 -7.98 1.76
CA GLN A 65 -22.42 -6.86 2.46
C GLN A 65 -22.41 -5.60 1.60
N ILE A 66 -23.45 -4.78 1.77
CA ILE A 66 -23.51 -3.41 1.25
C ILE A 66 -23.51 -2.48 2.44
N ILE A 67 -22.43 -1.73 2.61
CA ILE A 67 -22.21 -0.89 3.79
C ILE A 67 -22.16 0.58 3.37
N PRO A 68 -23.16 1.38 3.72
CA PRO A 68 -23.07 2.83 3.60
C PRO A 68 -22.13 3.38 4.67
N ILE A 69 -21.15 4.18 4.25
CA ILE A 69 -20.20 4.84 5.16
C ILE A 69 -20.22 6.33 4.87
N GLU A 70 -20.50 7.10 5.89
CA GLU A 70 -20.34 8.56 5.84
C GLU A 70 -18.88 8.92 6.17
N ILE A 71 -18.31 9.80 5.35
CA ILE A 71 -16.94 10.29 5.54
C ILE A 71 -16.95 11.84 5.59
N ASP A 72 -16.09 12.38 6.43
CA ASP A 72 -15.85 13.81 6.55
C ASP A 72 -14.57 14.19 5.82
N MET A 73 -14.67 14.76 4.63
CA MET A 73 -13.51 15.15 3.83
C MET A 73 -12.65 16.22 4.51
N GLU A 74 -13.24 17.07 5.36
CA GLU A 74 -12.45 18.04 6.12
C GLU A 74 -11.54 17.39 7.16
N GLN A 75 -11.83 16.17 7.59
CA GLN A 75 -10.93 15.41 8.47
C GLN A 75 -9.56 15.21 7.82
N VAL A 76 -9.50 14.99 6.50
CA VAL A 76 -8.23 14.89 5.77
C VAL A 76 -7.43 16.19 5.91
N SER A 77 -8.07 17.32 5.63
CA SER A 77 -7.44 18.64 5.73
C SER A 77 -6.97 18.93 7.15
N ARG A 78 -7.81 18.68 8.15
CA ARG A 78 -7.46 18.87 9.56
C ARG A 78 -6.30 17.98 10.00
N SER A 79 -6.29 16.72 9.56
CA SER A 79 -5.21 15.78 9.88
C SER A 79 -3.87 16.22 9.30
N ARG A 80 -3.86 16.67 8.05
CA ARG A 80 -2.66 17.18 7.37
C ARG A 80 -2.17 18.49 7.93
N ASP A 81 -3.08 19.34 8.38
CA ASP A 81 -2.72 20.63 8.97
C ASP A 81 -2.17 20.51 10.39
N ARG A 82 -2.78 19.69 11.23
CA ARG A 82 -2.48 19.60 12.65
C ARG A 82 -1.61 18.40 13.04
N GLY A 83 -1.53 17.40 12.18
CA GLY A 83 -0.93 16.10 12.51
C GLY A 83 -1.90 15.17 13.24
N ILE A 84 -1.44 13.97 13.53
CA ILE A 84 -2.22 12.91 14.16
C ILE A 84 -1.44 12.31 15.30
N ARG A 85 -1.96 12.41 16.53
CA ARG A 85 -1.49 11.65 17.71
C ARG A 85 0.04 11.52 17.82
N GLY A 86 0.80 12.54 17.47
CA GLY A 86 2.25 12.53 17.49
C GLY A 86 2.94 12.01 16.22
N LEU A 87 2.19 11.56 15.21
CA LEU A 87 2.75 11.21 13.89
C LEU A 87 3.20 12.43 13.08
N GLY A 88 2.87 13.61 13.55
CA GLY A 88 3.28 14.86 12.92
C GLY A 88 2.52 15.17 11.63
N GLN A 89 3.07 16.12 10.90
CA GLN A 89 2.50 16.67 9.67
C GLN A 89 3.28 16.12 8.46
N MET A 90 3.08 14.86 8.13
CA MET A 90 3.88 14.13 7.13
C MET A 90 4.01 14.87 5.80
N SER A 91 2.89 15.37 5.26
CA SER A 91 2.91 16.10 3.98
C SER A 91 3.71 17.40 4.04
N LYS A 92 3.64 18.12 5.16
CA LYS A 92 4.46 19.33 5.38
C LYS A 92 5.93 18.99 5.56
N ALA A 93 6.22 17.91 6.30
CA ALA A 93 7.58 17.43 6.49
C ALA A 93 8.23 17.03 5.16
N PHE A 94 7.50 16.38 4.27
CA PHE A 94 7.98 16.07 2.91
C PHE A 94 8.23 17.33 2.08
N ARG A 95 7.29 18.28 2.10
CA ARG A 95 7.42 19.55 1.37
C ARG A 95 8.66 20.33 1.80
N ASP A 96 8.89 20.41 3.11
CA ASP A 96 9.92 21.28 3.69
C ASP A 96 11.27 20.57 3.84
N ARG A 97 11.35 19.29 3.47
CA ARG A 97 12.59 18.52 3.55
C ARG A 97 13.60 19.00 2.50
N PRO A 98 14.80 19.45 2.91
CA PRO A 98 15.81 19.95 1.97
C PRO A 98 16.57 18.84 1.23
N ALA A 99 16.42 17.58 1.63
CA ALA A 99 17.16 16.47 1.06
C ALA A 99 16.50 15.96 -0.23
N ASN A 100 17.28 15.83 -1.29
CA ASN A 100 16.88 15.10 -2.48
C ASN A 100 16.84 13.60 -2.20
N PHE A 101 15.99 12.88 -2.93
CA PHE A 101 15.97 11.41 -2.89
C PHE A 101 16.97 10.89 -3.93
N PRO A 102 18.11 10.29 -3.51
CA PRO A 102 19.15 9.85 -4.44
C PRO A 102 18.66 8.90 -5.53
N VAL A 103 17.62 8.13 -5.24
CA VAL A 103 17.01 7.18 -6.20
C VAL A 103 16.49 7.84 -7.47
N TYR A 104 16.23 9.15 -7.46
CA TYR A 104 15.81 9.93 -8.64
C TYR A 104 16.97 10.66 -9.32
N GLU A 105 18.16 10.58 -8.79
CA GLU A 105 19.35 11.23 -9.36
C GLU A 105 19.98 10.36 -10.44
N LYS A 106 20.49 10.99 -11.50
CA LYS A 106 21.27 10.27 -12.51
C LYS A 106 22.57 9.78 -11.89
N GLY A 107 22.88 8.49 -12.09
CA GLY A 107 24.10 7.89 -11.55
C GLY A 107 23.98 7.40 -10.12
N PHE A 108 22.76 7.29 -9.58
CA PHE A 108 22.53 6.62 -8.31
C PHE A 108 23.15 5.21 -8.32
N ASP A 109 23.92 4.90 -7.29
CA ASP A 109 24.52 3.59 -7.14
C ASP A 109 23.44 2.52 -6.86
N THR A 110 23.25 1.63 -7.81
CA THR A 110 22.32 0.50 -7.72
C THR A 110 22.97 -0.81 -7.31
N GLY A 111 24.25 -0.79 -6.94
CA GLY A 111 25.02 -2.02 -6.69
C GLY A 111 24.35 -2.96 -5.70
N TYR A 112 23.76 -2.44 -4.62
CA TYR A 112 22.98 -3.26 -3.69
C TYR A 112 21.73 -3.82 -4.34
N LEU A 113 20.97 -3.02 -5.08
CA LEU A 113 19.74 -3.47 -5.76
C LEU A 113 20.05 -4.49 -6.83
N ASP A 114 21.15 -4.32 -7.56
CA ASP A 114 21.63 -5.26 -8.57
C ASP A 114 22.05 -6.61 -7.92
N SER A 115 22.58 -6.57 -6.70
CA SER A 115 22.95 -7.76 -5.94
C SER A 115 21.76 -8.63 -5.52
N LEU A 116 20.53 -8.09 -5.50
CA LEU A 116 19.31 -8.84 -5.19
C LEU A 116 18.93 -9.82 -6.31
N GLY A 117 19.56 -9.73 -7.46
CA GLY A 117 19.30 -10.60 -8.60
C GLY A 117 18.02 -10.22 -9.37
N PRO A 118 17.62 -11.07 -10.33
CA PRO A 118 16.45 -10.81 -11.16
C PRO A 118 15.15 -10.95 -10.37
N LEU A 119 14.13 -10.18 -10.77
CA LEU A 119 12.77 -10.36 -10.26
C LEU A 119 12.27 -11.78 -10.59
N ALA A 120 11.91 -12.52 -9.57
CA ALA A 120 11.39 -13.87 -9.68
C ALA A 120 10.00 -13.97 -9.05
N THR A 121 9.16 -14.85 -9.58
CA THR A 121 7.88 -15.17 -8.96
C THR A 121 8.10 -15.83 -7.59
N PRO A 122 7.46 -15.38 -6.51
CA PRO A 122 7.52 -16.02 -5.22
C PRO A 122 7.10 -17.50 -5.31
N ARG A 123 7.79 -18.36 -4.58
CA ARG A 123 7.53 -19.80 -4.56
C ARG A 123 7.30 -20.28 -3.15
N ARG A 124 6.57 -21.38 -3.04
CA ARG A 124 6.54 -22.15 -1.79
C ARG A 124 7.91 -22.78 -1.56
N VAL A 125 8.29 -22.90 -0.29
CA VAL A 125 9.61 -23.40 0.13
C VAL A 125 9.92 -24.79 -0.45
N ASP A 126 8.89 -25.58 -0.74
CA ASP A 126 9.00 -26.97 -1.19
C ASP A 126 9.04 -27.16 -2.73
N GLU A 127 8.93 -26.07 -3.49
CA GLU A 127 8.95 -26.16 -4.95
C GLU A 127 10.36 -26.04 -5.51
N ALA A 128 10.81 -27.10 -6.21
CA ALA A 128 12.09 -27.07 -6.92
C ALA A 128 12.14 -25.90 -7.94
N PRO A 129 13.29 -25.25 -8.12
CA PRO A 129 13.42 -24.18 -9.10
C PRO A 129 13.11 -24.69 -10.51
N PRO A 130 12.31 -23.96 -11.33
CA PRO A 130 12.09 -24.35 -12.71
C PRO A 130 13.40 -24.34 -13.49
N ALA A 131 13.58 -25.33 -14.35
CA ALA A 131 14.80 -25.55 -15.13
C ALA A 131 15.16 -24.40 -16.08
N ASN A 132 14.25 -23.46 -16.36
CA ASN A 132 14.46 -22.33 -17.26
C ASN A 132 13.73 -21.08 -16.78
N VAL A 133 14.35 -20.27 -15.94
CA VAL A 133 13.89 -18.90 -15.71
C VAL A 133 14.42 -18.03 -16.85
N LYS A 134 13.56 -17.71 -17.82
CA LYS A 134 13.84 -16.59 -18.73
C LYS A 134 13.80 -15.31 -17.92
N THR A 135 14.94 -14.72 -17.65
CA THR A 135 15.04 -13.37 -17.08
C THR A 135 14.38 -12.40 -18.08
N LEU A 136 13.31 -11.77 -17.66
CA LEU A 136 12.75 -10.68 -18.45
C LEU A 136 13.77 -9.53 -18.45
N PRO A 137 14.13 -8.99 -19.64
CA PRO A 137 15.04 -7.86 -19.68
C PRO A 137 14.40 -6.68 -18.95
N VAL A 138 15.11 -6.15 -17.97
CA VAL A 138 14.73 -4.91 -17.30
C VAL A 138 14.71 -3.82 -18.36
N ARG A 139 13.53 -3.40 -18.79
CA ARG A 139 13.38 -2.24 -19.67
C ARG A 139 13.78 -1.00 -18.88
N ARG A 140 15.05 -0.58 -19.03
CA ARG A 140 15.51 0.74 -18.62
C ARG A 140 14.94 1.79 -19.59
N SER A 141 13.66 2.07 -19.49
CA SER A 141 13.05 3.20 -20.17
C SER A 141 12.66 4.23 -19.13
N PHE A 142 13.62 5.01 -18.69
CA PHE A 142 13.30 6.29 -18.07
C PHE A 142 13.43 7.37 -19.14
N VAL A 143 12.29 7.88 -19.49
CA VAL A 143 11.88 9.10 -20.15
C VAL A 143 12.99 10.15 -20.31
N LYS A 144 13.05 10.64 -21.54
CA LYS A 144 13.75 11.88 -21.90
C LYS A 144 13.15 13.08 -21.21
#